data_a64a24f764e59ca22ee4c09e5243a750
#
_entry.id   a64a24f764e59ca22ee4c09e5243a750
#
_cell.length_a   1.000
_cell.length_b   1.000
_cell.length_c   1.000
_cell.angle_alpha   90.00
_cell.angle_beta   90.00
_cell.angle_gamma   90.00
#
_symmetry.space_group_name_H-M   'P 1'
#
loop_
_entity.id
_entity.type
_entity.pdbx_description
1 polymer ?
#
loop_
_entity_poly.entity_id
_entity_poly.type
_entity_poly.pdbx_seq_one_letter_code
_entity_poly.pdbx_strand_id
1 'polypeptide(L)'
;LELKEAITNISHDLRTPLTAINGYLDLLEREEKSETVHCYLSQIQNRTDVLKNLTEELFRYSVVTSFQELKPERMDVVRALEESLLSFYAVMQEKGIQPEIELPEEPVFRELDAGAVNRIFSNIISNALKYSDGDLSVVMDKNGCVTFSNTAHNLNYVTVGRLFDRFYTVEASRNSTGLGLSIAKLLIERMGGSIGAIYNNDKLQIKIIFAK
;
A
#
# COMPACT_ATOMS: atom_id res chain seq x y z
N LEU A 1 12.74 -20.01 -8.55
CA LEU A 1 12.66 -20.68 -7.24
C LEU A 1 13.72 -20.13 -6.28
N GLU A 2 14.99 -20.11 -6.65
CA GLU A 2 16.13 -19.71 -5.79
C GLU A 2 16.03 -18.26 -5.26
N LEU A 3 15.65 -17.28 -6.08
CA LEU A 3 15.54 -15.89 -5.65
C LEU A 3 14.45 -15.67 -4.60
N LYS A 4 13.33 -16.40 -4.70
CA LYS A 4 12.24 -16.35 -3.73
C LYS A 4 12.67 -16.91 -2.38
N GLU A 5 13.26 -18.11 -2.40
CA GLU A 5 13.74 -18.76 -1.19
C GLU A 5 14.79 -17.89 -0.50
N ALA A 6 15.71 -17.31 -1.28
CA ALA A 6 16.70 -16.36 -0.76
C ALA A 6 16.05 -15.14 -0.11
N ILE A 7 15.08 -14.48 -0.77
CA ILE A 7 14.38 -13.30 -0.20
C ILE A 7 13.56 -13.69 1.03
N THR A 8 12.89 -14.84 1.02
CA THR A 8 12.12 -15.35 2.17
C THR A 8 13.04 -15.59 3.37
N ASN A 9 14.17 -16.26 3.15
CA ASN A 9 15.16 -16.55 4.18
C ASN A 9 15.79 -15.27 4.74
N ILE A 10 16.22 -14.34 3.87
CA ILE A 10 16.76 -13.04 4.28
C ILE A 10 15.74 -12.25 5.10
N SER A 11 14.47 -12.24 4.70
CA SER A 11 13.41 -11.53 5.43
C SER A 11 13.17 -12.12 6.81
N HIS A 12 13.19 -13.46 6.92
CA HIS A 12 13.11 -14.15 8.22
C HIS A 12 14.32 -13.85 9.09
N ASP A 13 15.53 -13.94 8.52
CA ASP A 13 16.78 -13.73 9.22
C ASP A 13 17.00 -12.27 9.68
N LEU A 14 16.39 -11.30 8.97
CA LEU A 14 16.38 -9.90 9.38
C LEU A 14 15.30 -9.60 10.45
N ARG A 15 14.17 -10.30 10.45
CA ARG A 15 13.12 -10.09 11.45
C ARG A 15 13.58 -10.42 12.87
N THR A 16 14.34 -11.48 13.03
CA THR A 16 14.83 -11.95 14.35
C THR A 16 15.69 -10.90 15.06
N PRO A 17 16.79 -10.36 14.49
CA PRO A 17 17.59 -9.33 15.13
C PRO A 17 16.81 -8.01 15.32
N LEU A 18 15.91 -7.65 14.41
CA LEU A 18 15.08 -6.46 14.57
C LEU A 18 14.12 -6.57 15.76
N THR A 19 13.53 -7.75 15.99
CA THR A 19 12.68 -8.01 17.15
C THR A 19 13.49 -7.90 18.44
N ALA A 20 14.74 -8.39 18.44
CA ALA A 20 15.62 -8.26 19.59
C ALA A 20 16.01 -6.79 19.87
N ILE A 21 16.35 -6.01 18.82
CA ILE A 21 16.68 -4.59 18.95
C ILE A 21 15.48 -3.82 19.52
N ASN A 22 14.26 -4.04 19.00
CA ASN A 22 13.05 -3.43 19.56
C ASN A 22 12.85 -3.78 21.02
N GLY A 23 13.04 -5.05 21.41
CA GLY A 23 12.96 -5.47 22.80
C GLY A 23 13.97 -4.77 23.71
N TYR A 24 15.22 -4.56 23.25
CA TYR A 24 16.21 -3.80 24.02
C TYR A 24 15.87 -2.30 24.09
N LEU A 25 15.33 -1.71 23.05
CA LEU A 25 14.86 -0.33 23.05
C LEU A 25 13.70 -0.14 24.04
N ASP A 26 12.74 -1.07 24.07
CA ASP A 26 11.62 -1.07 25.03
C ASP A 26 12.12 -1.18 26.49
N LEU A 27 13.18 -1.95 26.74
CA LEU A 27 13.80 -2.02 28.06
C LEU A 27 14.48 -0.71 28.42
N LEU A 28 15.25 -0.15 27.51
CA LEU A 28 15.93 1.14 27.71
C LEU A 28 14.94 2.30 27.92
N GLU A 29 13.75 2.24 27.31
CA GLU A 29 12.70 3.26 27.51
C GLU A 29 12.25 3.35 28.99
N ARG A 30 12.38 2.27 29.77
CA ARG A 30 11.98 2.19 31.18
C ARG A 30 13.04 2.69 32.15
N GLU A 31 14.26 2.92 31.69
CA GLU A 31 15.37 3.39 32.54
C GLU A 31 15.40 4.93 32.62
N GLU A 32 15.90 5.48 33.75
CA GLU A 32 16.15 6.92 33.84
C GLU A 32 17.25 7.35 32.87
N LYS A 33 16.97 8.32 32.04
CA LYS A 33 17.89 8.80 31.00
C LYS A 33 17.81 10.32 30.80
N SER A 34 18.91 10.88 30.31
CA SER A 34 18.91 12.29 29.90
C SER A 34 18.02 12.51 28.68
N GLU A 35 17.52 13.73 28.51
CA GLU A 35 16.70 14.13 27.37
C GLU A 35 17.37 13.84 26.01
N THR A 36 18.69 14.01 25.96
CA THR A 36 19.48 13.67 24.76
C THR A 36 19.47 12.17 24.44
N VAL A 37 19.58 11.33 25.46
CA VAL A 37 19.54 9.85 25.31
C VAL A 37 18.15 9.42 24.86
N HIS A 38 17.09 9.99 25.43
CA HIS A 38 15.70 9.74 25.00
C HIS A 38 15.49 10.11 23.52
N CYS A 39 16.01 11.24 23.08
CA CYS A 39 15.94 11.64 21.67
C CYS A 39 16.64 10.65 20.74
N TYR A 40 17.86 10.16 21.11
CA TYR A 40 18.56 9.18 20.29
C TYR A 40 17.86 7.81 20.26
N LEU A 41 17.33 7.35 21.38
CA LEU A 41 16.56 6.11 21.44
C LEU A 41 15.31 6.18 20.56
N SER A 42 14.59 7.29 20.61
CA SER A 42 13.41 7.53 19.76
C SER A 42 13.76 7.49 18.26
N GLN A 43 14.92 8.05 17.88
CA GLN A 43 15.40 7.98 16.50
C GLN A 43 15.77 6.55 16.07
N ILE A 44 16.43 5.80 16.95
CA ILE A 44 16.80 4.40 16.71
C ILE A 44 15.54 3.55 16.56
N GLN A 45 14.55 3.73 17.46
CA GLN A 45 13.26 3.04 17.38
C GLN A 45 12.59 3.28 16.02
N ASN A 46 12.47 4.54 15.62
CA ASN A 46 11.88 4.89 14.32
C ASN A 46 12.60 4.22 13.14
N ARG A 47 13.94 4.15 13.17
CA ARG A 47 14.72 3.50 12.11
C ARG A 47 14.54 1.98 12.10
N THR A 48 14.44 1.38 13.28
CA THR A 48 14.20 -0.06 13.42
C THR A 48 12.81 -0.45 12.92
N ASP A 49 11.80 0.36 13.20
CA ASP A 49 10.44 0.15 12.70
C ASP A 49 10.36 0.28 11.18
N VAL A 50 11.06 1.25 10.59
CA VAL A 50 11.19 1.38 9.13
C VAL A 50 11.82 0.12 8.53
N LEU A 51 12.90 -0.38 9.13
CA LEU A 51 13.61 -1.57 8.64
C LEU A 51 12.75 -2.84 8.79
N LYS A 52 12.01 -2.99 9.89
CA LYS A 52 11.02 -4.05 10.08
C LYS A 52 9.95 -4.02 8.99
N ASN A 53 9.35 -2.87 8.74
CA ASN A 53 8.33 -2.72 7.69
C ASN A 53 8.89 -3.04 6.30
N LEU A 54 10.10 -2.61 5.98
CA LEU A 54 10.79 -2.94 4.72
C LEU A 54 10.98 -4.46 4.55
N THR A 55 11.42 -5.15 5.60
CA THR A 55 11.60 -6.62 5.54
C THR A 55 10.29 -7.36 5.37
N GLU A 56 9.23 -6.93 6.06
CA GLU A 56 7.90 -7.52 5.93
C GLU A 56 7.32 -7.30 4.52
N GLU A 57 7.49 -6.11 3.94
CA GLU A 57 7.03 -5.85 2.57
C GLU A 57 7.89 -6.55 1.51
N LEU A 58 9.19 -6.66 1.71
CA LEU A 58 10.05 -7.46 0.84
C LEU A 58 9.62 -8.93 0.84
N PHE A 59 9.28 -9.47 2.01
CA PHE A 59 8.70 -10.81 2.13
C PHE A 59 7.37 -10.91 1.38
N ARG A 60 6.44 -9.97 1.59
CA ARG A 60 5.16 -9.91 0.89
C ARG A 60 5.34 -9.81 -0.62
N TYR A 61 6.29 -9.00 -1.07
CA TYR A 61 6.63 -8.89 -2.49
C TYR A 61 7.17 -10.22 -3.04
N SER A 62 8.06 -10.90 -2.32
CA SER A 62 8.58 -12.22 -2.68
C SER A 62 7.47 -13.26 -2.82
N VAL A 63 6.50 -13.28 -1.91
CA VAL A 63 5.34 -14.17 -1.94
C VAL A 63 4.46 -13.86 -3.17
N VAL A 64 4.24 -12.60 -3.49
CA VAL A 64 3.39 -12.19 -4.64
C VAL A 64 4.09 -12.43 -5.99
N THR A 65 5.41 -12.23 -6.05
CA THR A 65 6.20 -12.50 -7.27
C THR A 65 6.47 -13.98 -7.49
N SER A 66 6.45 -14.78 -6.42
CA SER A 66 6.50 -16.21 -6.59
C SER A 66 5.17 -16.68 -7.16
N PHE A 67 5.24 -17.63 -8.08
CA PHE A 67 4.14 -18.26 -8.83
C PHE A 67 3.01 -18.85 -7.95
N GLN A 68 2.48 -18.07 -7.01
CA GLN A 68 1.22 -18.42 -6.37
C GLN A 68 0.18 -18.34 -7.49
N GLU A 69 -0.33 -19.49 -7.89
CA GLU A 69 -1.40 -19.55 -8.86
C GLU A 69 -2.55 -18.68 -8.36
N LEU A 70 -2.89 -17.67 -9.14
CA LEU A 70 -4.10 -16.89 -8.90
C LEU A 70 -5.28 -17.88 -8.99
N LYS A 71 -6.21 -17.75 -8.09
CA LYS A 71 -7.44 -18.56 -8.08
C LYS A 71 -8.60 -17.67 -8.50
N PRO A 72 -8.79 -17.46 -9.83
CA PRO A 72 -9.88 -16.64 -10.30
C PRO A 72 -11.22 -17.28 -9.93
N GLU A 73 -12.10 -16.46 -9.39
CA GLU A 73 -13.47 -16.80 -9.10
C GLU A 73 -14.39 -15.66 -9.52
N ARG A 74 -15.65 -15.99 -9.80
CA ARG A 74 -16.64 -14.94 -10.13
C ARG A 74 -16.95 -14.13 -8.90
N MET A 75 -16.50 -12.87 -8.88
CA MET A 75 -16.69 -11.95 -7.77
C MET A 75 -17.35 -10.66 -8.20
N ASP A 76 -18.06 -10.03 -7.28
CA ASP A 76 -18.60 -8.67 -7.45
C ASP A 76 -17.54 -7.65 -7.02
N VAL A 77 -17.03 -6.90 -8.00
CA VAL A 77 -15.97 -5.91 -7.76
C VAL A 77 -16.49 -4.68 -7.00
N VAL A 78 -17.80 -4.32 -7.16
CA VAL A 78 -18.42 -3.22 -6.40
C VAL A 78 -18.36 -3.54 -4.92
N ARG A 79 -18.86 -4.72 -4.54
CA ARG A 79 -18.86 -5.19 -3.16
C ARG A 79 -17.45 -5.29 -2.56
N ALA A 80 -16.49 -5.81 -3.32
CA ALA A 80 -15.10 -5.91 -2.88
C ALA A 80 -14.47 -4.54 -2.61
N LEU A 81 -14.82 -3.52 -3.42
CA LEU A 81 -14.36 -2.15 -3.22
C LEU A 81 -15.01 -1.52 -1.98
N GLU A 82 -16.33 -1.72 -1.78
CA GLU A 82 -17.04 -1.27 -0.58
C GLU A 82 -16.45 -1.86 0.71
N GLU A 83 -16.23 -3.18 0.75
CA GLU A 83 -15.63 -3.87 1.89
C GLU A 83 -14.20 -3.35 2.17
N SER A 84 -13.43 -3.09 1.13
CA SER A 84 -12.09 -2.51 1.26
C SER A 84 -12.14 -1.09 1.81
N LEU A 85 -13.04 -0.22 1.33
CA LEU A 85 -13.21 1.14 1.84
C LEU A 85 -13.67 1.14 3.31
N LEU A 86 -14.61 0.27 3.66
CA LEU A 86 -15.07 0.12 5.04
C LEU A 86 -13.95 -0.30 6.00
N SER A 87 -13.00 -1.13 5.55
CA SER A 87 -11.85 -1.53 6.38
C SER A 87 -10.93 -0.37 6.78
N PHE A 88 -10.94 0.73 6.02
CA PHE A 88 -10.17 1.94 6.31
C PHE A 88 -11.00 3.05 6.99
N TYR A 89 -12.27 2.81 7.31
CA TYR A 89 -13.16 3.84 7.87
C TYR A 89 -12.59 4.50 9.13
N ALA A 90 -12.10 3.71 10.08
CA ALA A 90 -11.52 4.24 11.31
C ALA A 90 -10.31 5.16 11.04
N VAL A 91 -9.44 4.78 10.10
CA VAL A 91 -8.26 5.59 9.70
C VAL A 91 -8.69 6.89 9.01
N MET A 92 -9.73 6.84 8.17
CA MET A 92 -10.30 8.02 7.52
C MET A 92 -10.88 8.99 8.58
N GLN A 93 -11.62 8.48 9.55
CA GLN A 93 -12.16 9.29 10.66
C GLN A 93 -11.05 9.94 11.49
N GLU A 94 -10.03 9.18 11.86
CA GLU A 94 -8.88 9.71 12.61
C GLU A 94 -8.17 10.85 11.88
N LYS A 95 -8.08 10.75 10.54
CA LYS A 95 -7.47 11.76 9.68
C LYS A 95 -8.43 12.89 9.26
N GLY A 96 -9.70 12.83 9.65
CA GLY A 96 -10.72 13.81 9.23
C GLY A 96 -11.04 13.75 7.73
N ILE A 97 -10.75 12.65 7.05
CA ILE A 97 -11.02 12.47 5.62
C ILE A 97 -12.44 11.93 5.43
N GLN A 98 -13.27 12.68 4.71
CA GLN A 98 -14.59 12.23 4.26
C GLN A 98 -14.50 11.88 2.78
N PRO A 99 -14.49 10.59 2.41
CA PRO A 99 -14.34 10.20 1.02
C PRO A 99 -15.62 10.49 0.21
N GLU A 100 -15.44 11.00 -0.99
CA GLU A 100 -16.49 11.06 -2.01
C GLU A 100 -16.53 9.73 -2.76
N ILE A 101 -17.64 8.98 -2.67
CA ILE A 101 -17.73 7.63 -3.24
C ILE A 101 -18.87 7.59 -4.24
N GLU A 102 -18.57 7.25 -5.48
CA GLU A 102 -19.55 7.05 -6.56
C GLU A 102 -19.38 5.63 -7.12
N LEU A 103 -20.33 4.75 -6.85
CA LEU A 103 -20.31 3.35 -7.29
C LEU A 103 -21.56 3.03 -8.10
N PRO A 104 -21.51 2.06 -9.03
CA PRO A 104 -22.70 1.57 -9.73
C PRO A 104 -23.70 0.96 -8.74
N GLU A 105 -25.00 1.17 -8.97
CA GLU A 105 -26.06 0.50 -8.21
C GLU A 105 -26.15 -1.01 -8.52
N GLU A 106 -25.75 -1.40 -9.73
CA GLU A 106 -25.73 -2.78 -10.19
C GLU A 106 -24.37 -3.45 -9.91
N PRO A 107 -24.32 -4.73 -9.52
CA PRO A 107 -23.07 -5.45 -9.31
C PRO A 107 -22.29 -5.61 -10.61
N VAL A 108 -20.97 -5.51 -10.51
CA VAL A 108 -20.05 -5.69 -11.64
C VAL A 108 -19.22 -6.96 -11.40
N PHE A 109 -19.60 -8.04 -12.08
CA PHE A 109 -18.93 -9.33 -11.95
C PHE A 109 -17.71 -9.45 -12.86
N ARG A 110 -16.61 -10.04 -12.29
CA ARG A 110 -15.39 -10.39 -13.01
C ARG A 110 -14.84 -11.71 -12.48
N GLU A 111 -14.04 -12.41 -13.29
CA GLU A 111 -13.26 -13.58 -12.91
C GLU A 111 -11.90 -13.14 -12.38
N LEU A 112 -11.76 -12.97 -11.06
CA LEU A 112 -10.58 -12.41 -10.41
C LEU A 112 -10.25 -13.18 -9.13
N ASP A 113 -9.01 -13.07 -8.66
CA ASP A 113 -8.60 -13.59 -7.35
C ASP A 113 -8.98 -12.58 -6.26
N ALA A 114 -9.91 -12.97 -5.37
CA ALA A 114 -10.44 -12.09 -4.32
C ALA A 114 -9.35 -11.56 -3.37
N GLY A 115 -8.37 -12.40 -3.03
CA GLY A 115 -7.24 -11.99 -2.20
C GLY A 115 -6.34 -10.96 -2.89
N ALA A 116 -6.12 -11.13 -4.20
CA ALA A 116 -5.37 -10.17 -5.01
C ALA A 116 -6.11 -8.83 -5.14
N VAL A 117 -7.43 -8.86 -5.41
CA VAL A 117 -8.26 -7.65 -5.52
C VAL A 117 -8.28 -6.86 -4.22
N ASN A 118 -8.50 -7.52 -3.07
CA ASN A 118 -8.47 -6.88 -1.77
C ASN A 118 -7.10 -6.21 -1.51
N ARG A 119 -6.01 -6.89 -1.87
CA ARG A 119 -4.65 -6.34 -1.72
C ARG A 119 -4.39 -5.15 -2.62
N ILE A 120 -4.91 -5.15 -3.85
CA ILE A 120 -4.83 -4.01 -4.77
C ILE A 120 -5.50 -2.79 -4.15
N PHE A 121 -6.77 -2.93 -3.76
CA PHE A 121 -7.53 -1.83 -3.18
C PHE A 121 -6.89 -1.31 -1.88
N SER A 122 -6.49 -2.20 -0.97
CA SER A 122 -5.82 -1.83 0.27
C SER A 122 -4.53 -1.04 0.03
N ASN A 123 -3.71 -1.43 -0.95
CA ASN A 123 -2.48 -0.72 -1.28
C ASN A 123 -2.76 0.69 -1.83
N ILE A 124 -3.78 0.84 -2.66
CA ILE A 124 -4.12 2.12 -3.28
C ILE A 124 -4.80 3.05 -2.26
N ILE A 125 -5.76 2.54 -1.48
CA ILE A 125 -6.45 3.32 -0.43
C ILE A 125 -5.43 3.77 0.63
N SER A 126 -4.59 2.86 1.13
CA SER A 126 -3.54 3.20 2.09
C SER A 126 -2.58 4.27 1.54
N ASN A 127 -2.22 4.17 0.25
CA ASN A 127 -1.39 5.18 -0.42
C ASN A 127 -2.10 6.53 -0.46
N ALA A 128 -3.37 6.58 -0.92
CA ALA A 128 -4.16 7.81 -0.95
C ALA A 128 -4.27 8.45 0.44
N LEU A 129 -4.64 7.69 1.48
CA LEU A 129 -4.75 8.18 2.85
C LEU A 129 -3.42 8.67 3.45
N LYS A 130 -2.29 8.16 2.95
CA LYS A 130 -0.97 8.53 3.44
C LYS A 130 -0.45 9.81 2.80
N TYR A 131 -0.75 10.03 1.53
CA TYR A 131 -0.17 11.11 0.72
C TYR A 131 -1.16 12.18 0.28
N SER A 132 -2.45 12.00 0.55
CA SER A 132 -3.47 13.01 0.34
C SER A 132 -3.30 14.21 1.27
N ASP A 133 -3.71 15.37 0.80
CA ASP A 133 -3.81 16.60 1.59
C ASP A 133 -5.18 16.73 2.29
N GLY A 134 -5.85 15.60 2.58
CA GLY A 134 -7.07 15.52 3.39
C GLY A 134 -8.33 15.17 2.61
N ASP A 135 -8.20 14.79 1.34
CA ASP A 135 -9.31 14.37 0.48
C ASP A 135 -9.12 12.96 -0.10
N LEU A 136 -10.21 12.33 -0.47
CA LEU A 136 -10.22 11.08 -1.24
C LEU A 136 -11.52 11.03 -2.05
N SER A 137 -11.42 10.79 -3.35
CA SER A 137 -12.56 10.48 -4.20
C SER A 137 -12.35 9.11 -4.84
N VAL A 138 -13.40 8.28 -4.85
CA VAL A 138 -13.40 6.93 -5.42
C VAL A 138 -14.58 6.78 -6.34
N VAL A 139 -14.33 6.61 -7.61
CA VAL A 139 -15.37 6.49 -8.64
C VAL A 139 -15.19 5.16 -9.36
N MET A 140 -16.26 4.38 -9.48
CA MET A 140 -16.29 3.18 -10.31
C MET A 140 -17.37 3.29 -11.37
N ASP A 141 -17.01 3.03 -12.61
CA ASP A 141 -17.99 3.02 -13.71
C ASP A 141 -18.65 1.63 -13.89
N LYS A 142 -19.71 1.58 -14.69
CA LYS A 142 -20.48 0.35 -15.02
C LYS A 142 -19.63 -0.71 -15.73
N ASN A 143 -18.46 -0.35 -16.26
CA ASN A 143 -17.54 -1.27 -16.90
C ASN A 143 -16.52 -1.86 -15.90
N GLY A 144 -16.58 -1.45 -14.63
CA GLY A 144 -15.65 -1.91 -13.59
C GLY A 144 -14.30 -1.18 -13.61
N CYS A 145 -14.23 -0.02 -14.25
CA CYS A 145 -13.06 0.84 -14.15
C CYS A 145 -13.14 1.65 -12.86
N VAL A 146 -12.12 1.52 -12.00
CA VAL A 146 -12.04 2.21 -10.70
C VAL A 146 -11.01 3.33 -10.78
N THR A 147 -11.39 4.52 -10.35
CA THR A 147 -10.51 5.68 -10.24
C THR A 147 -10.46 6.18 -8.81
N PHE A 148 -9.27 6.21 -8.23
CA PHE A 148 -8.98 6.84 -6.95
C PHE A 148 -8.34 8.19 -7.21
N SER A 149 -8.84 9.24 -6.59
CA SER A 149 -8.34 10.60 -6.76
C SER A 149 -8.10 11.27 -5.42
N ASN A 150 -6.99 11.98 -5.29
CA ASN A 150 -6.69 12.79 -4.11
C ASN A 150 -5.81 14.00 -4.49
N THR A 151 -5.86 15.04 -3.68
CA THR A 151 -4.94 16.18 -3.79
C THR A 151 -3.56 15.80 -3.28
N ALA A 152 -2.50 16.18 -4.00
CA ALA A 152 -1.11 15.86 -3.68
C ALA A 152 -0.16 16.95 -4.26
N HIS A 153 0.04 18.03 -3.52
CA HIS A 153 0.82 19.20 -4.00
C HIS A 153 2.32 18.92 -4.23
N ASN A 154 2.86 17.87 -3.61
CA ASN A 154 4.30 17.55 -3.68
C ASN A 154 4.68 16.62 -4.85
N LEU A 155 3.80 16.44 -5.83
CA LEU A 155 4.06 15.63 -7.01
C LEU A 155 4.42 16.48 -8.23
N ASN A 156 5.12 15.86 -9.17
CA ASN A 156 5.35 16.39 -10.51
C ASN A 156 5.28 15.25 -11.53
N TYR A 157 5.28 15.56 -12.82
CA TYR A 157 5.15 14.56 -13.89
C TYR A 157 6.23 13.48 -13.86
N VAL A 158 7.46 13.82 -13.42
CA VAL A 158 8.56 12.86 -13.33
C VAL A 158 8.32 11.88 -12.17
N THR A 159 7.90 12.38 -11.00
CA THR A 159 7.59 11.55 -9.83
C THR A 159 6.39 10.65 -10.09
N VAL A 160 5.35 11.15 -10.77
CA VAL A 160 4.16 10.36 -11.14
C VAL A 160 4.50 9.21 -12.08
N GLY A 161 5.39 9.42 -13.06
CA GLY A 161 5.87 8.36 -13.94
C GLY A 161 6.56 7.20 -13.21
N ARG A 162 7.07 7.46 -11.99
CA ARG A 162 7.79 6.50 -11.17
C ARG A 162 7.00 5.90 -10.00
N LEU A 163 5.73 6.30 -9.82
CA LEU A 163 4.92 5.84 -8.68
C LEU A 163 4.77 4.32 -8.58
N PHE A 164 4.90 3.62 -9.70
CA PHE A 164 4.83 2.16 -9.76
C PHE A 164 6.22 1.49 -9.74
N ASP A 165 7.30 2.27 -9.67
CA ASP A 165 8.65 1.73 -9.53
C ASP A 165 8.82 1.13 -8.13
N ARG A 166 9.56 0.03 -8.05
CA ARG A 166 9.84 -0.65 -6.78
C ARG A 166 10.72 0.22 -5.90
N PHE A 167 10.42 0.27 -4.60
CA PHE A 167 11.17 1.04 -3.60
C PHE A 167 11.19 2.55 -3.85
N TYR A 168 10.37 3.04 -4.77
CA TYR A 168 10.28 4.46 -5.02
C TYR A 168 9.31 5.12 -4.03
N THR A 169 9.80 6.14 -3.33
CA THR A 169 9.00 6.99 -2.43
C THR A 169 9.32 8.44 -2.71
N VAL A 170 8.30 9.29 -2.78
CA VAL A 170 8.47 10.74 -2.94
C VAL A 170 8.99 11.38 -1.64
N GLU A 171 8.55 10.85 -0.51
CA GLU A 171 8.94 11.32 0.83
C GLU A 171 9.47 10.16 1.67
N ALA A 172 10.78 10.10 1.85
CA ALA A 172 11.44 9.08 2.68
C ALA A 172 11.05 9.15 4.18
N SER A 173 10.48 10.28 4.63
CA SER A 173 10.12 10.53 6.03
C SER A 173 8.81 9.88 6.48
N ARG A 174 7.95 9.42 5.57
CA ARG A 174 6.60 8.91 5.89
C ARG A 174 6.54 7.39 6.12
N ASN A 175 7.59 6.74 6.57
CA ASN A 175 7.61 5.29 6.83
C ASN A 175 6.99 4.46 5.69
N SER A 176 7.37 4.74 4.45
CA SER A 176 6.88 4.08 3.25
C SER A 176 7.99 3.28 2.60
N THR A 177 7.67 2.07 2.21
CA THR A 177 8.63 1.14 1.59
C THR A 177 8.70 1.28 0.07
N GLY A 178 7.72 1.98 -0.54
CA GLY A 178 7.63 2.14 -1.99
C GLY A 178 7.24 0.85 -2.74
N LEU A 179 6.68 -0.15 -2.05
CA LEU A 179 6.27 -1.42 -2.67
C LEU A 179 4.77 -1.52 -2.93
N GLY A 180 3.92 -0.77 -2.22
CA GLY A 180 2.46 -0.93 -2.29
C GLY A 180 1.89 -0.79 -3.71
N LEU A 181 2.21 0.30 -4.40
CA LEU A 181 1.71 0.54 -5.77
C LEU A 181 2.35 -0.40 -6.80
N SER A 182 3.61 -0.78 -6.63
CA SER A 182 4.27 -1.76 -7.51
C SER A 182 3.67 -3.16 -7.35
N ILE A 183 3.25 -3.55 -6.14
CA ILE A 183 2.50 -4.79 -5.88
C ILE A 183 1.12 -4.72 -6.52
N ALA A 184 0.39 -3.61 -6.37
CA ALA A 184 -0.91 -3.43 -7.00
C ALA A 184 -0.81 -3.58 -8.53
N LYS A 185 0.18 -2.92 -9.15
CA LYS A 185 0.44 -3.03 -10.60
C LYS A 185 0.71 -4.48 -11.02
N LEU A 186 1.60 -5.16 -10.33
CA LEU A 186 1.94 -6.54 -10.63
C LEU A 186 0.71 -7.47 -10.58
N LEU A 187 -0.12 -7.34 -9.54
CA LEU A 187 -1.32 -8.17 -9.37
C LEU A 187 -2.36 -7.89 -10.46
N ILE A 188 -2.58 -6.62 -10.79
CA ILE A 188 -3.52 -6.22 -11.86
C ILE A 188 -3.06 -6.76 -13.21
N GLU A 189 -1.77 -6.60 -13.56
CA GLU A 189 -1.20 -7.10 -14.82
C GLU A 189 -1.27 -8.63 -14.90
N ARG A 190 -1.04 -9.34 -13.79
CA ARG A 190 -1.18 -10.81 -13.73
C ARG A 190 -2.63 -11.30 -13.92
N MET A 191 -3.61 -10.48 -13.57
CA MET A 191 -5.04 -10.75 -13.83
C MET A 191 -5.50 -10.19 -15.20
N GLY A 192 -4.57 -9.77 -16.07
CA GLY A 192 -4.89 -9.29 -17.42
C GLY A 192 -5.46 -7.86 -17.48
N GLY A 193 -5.44 -7.15 -16.35
CA GLY A 193 -5.90 -5.77 -16.25
C GLY A 193 -4.77 -4.75 -16.47
N SER A 194 -5.08 -3.49 -16.27
CA SER A 194 -4.12 -2.38 -16.34
C SER A 194 -4.33 -1.37 -15.21
N ILE A 195 -3.24 -0.70 -14.82
CA ILE A 195 -3.23 0.40 -13.87
C ILE A 195 -2.39 1.54 -14.41
N GLY A 196 -2.82 2.77 -14.17
CA GLY A 196 -2.09 3.97 -14.56
C GLY A 196 -2.30 5.10 -13.56
N ALA A 197 -1.43 6.10 -13.61
CA ALA A 197 -1.55 7.31 -12.83
C ALA A 197 -1.56 8.54 -13.76
N ILE A 198 -2.41 9.49 -13.44
CA ILE A 198 -2.50 10.80 -14.10
C ILE A 198 -2.38 11.86 -13.02
N TYR A 199 -1.63 12.91 -13.30
CA TYR A 199 -1.49 14.05 -12.41
C TYR A 199 -1.81 15.34 -13.16
N ASN A 200 -2.76 16.07 -12.64
CA ASN A 200 -3.17 17.35 -13.23
C ASN A 200 -3.77 18.25 -12.14
N ASN A 201 -3.41 19.55 -12.14
CA ASN A 201 -3.92 20.54 -11.18
C ASN A 201 -3.86 20.06 -9.73
N ASP A 202 -2.69 19.59 -9.30
CA ASP A 202 -2.42 19.05 -7.96
C ASP A 202 -3.28 17.83 -7.56
N LYS A 203 -4.02 17.23 -8.50
CA LYS A 203 -4.76 15.99 -8.28
C LYS A 203 -4.05 14.79 -8.90
N LEU A 204 -3.76 13.82 -8.05
CA LEU A 204 -3.32 12.49 -8.45
C LEU A 204 -4.56 11.62 -8.68
N GLN A 205 -4.61 10.95 -9.82
CA GLN A 205 -5.62 9.96 -10.14
C GLN A 205 -4.94 8.62 -10.44
N ILE A 206 -5.31 7.57 -9.72
CA ILE A 206 -4.90 6.20 -10.01
C ILE A 206 -6.10 5.47 -10.60
N LYS A 207 -5.95 5.02 -11.84
CA LYS A 207 -7.01 4.36 -12.60
C LYS A 207 -6.68 2.87 -12.77
N ILE A 208 -7.66 2.02 -12.44
CA ILE A 208 -7.59 0.56 -12.59
C ILE A 208 -8.63 0.11 -13.59
N ILE A 209 -8.24 -0.83 -14.45
CA ILE A 209 -9.12 -1.53 -15.37
C ILE A 209 -8.88 -3.02 -15.19
N PHE A 210 -9.87 -3.77 -14.69
CA PHE A 210 -9.82 -5.22 -14.64
C PHE A 210 -10.14 -5.84 -15.99
N ALA A 211 -9.58 -7.00 -16.28
CA ALA A 211 -9.96 -7.78 -17.46
C ALA A 211 -11.47 -8.14 -17.41
N LYS A 212 -12.07 -8.31 -18.61
CA LYS A 212 -13.48 -8.65 -18.74
C LYS A 212 -13.72 -10.14 -18.49
#